data_7c67cb87eb84b9e31a328835526dc58e
#
_entry.id   7c67cb87eb84b9e31a328835526dc58e
#
_cell.length_a   1.000
_cell.length_b   1.000
_cell.length_c   1.000
_cell.angle_alpha   90.00
_cell.angle_beta   90.00
_cell.angle_gamma   90.00
#
_symmetry.space_group_name_H-M   'P 1'
#
loop_
_entity.id
_entity.type
_entity.pdbx_description
1 polymer ?
#
loop_
_entity_poly.entity_id
_entity_poly.type
_entity_poly.pdbx_seq_one_letter_code
_entity_poly.pdbx_strand_id
1 'polypeptide(L)'
;MLVATDADWIYDEVDAALGGADTSVLRVRRGVDVVPACKQVEPALVVIDLQIGNMGGMAAATAVRQEQEAGRLADSGVIMLLDRHPDVFLAQTCGADGWLIKPLDAFRVRQAAEAVLGGGTWFEGLPGEGEDVEDPVADVTDDPEATADDPAGGGDDSVVAADAR
;
A
#
# COMPACT_ATOMS: atom_id res chain seq x y z
N MET A 1 -2.24 18.85 13.50
CA MET A 1 -2.00 17.55 12.86
C MET A 1 -0.60 17.05 13.16
N LEU A 2 -0.38 15.74 13.16
CA LEU A 2 0.93 15.13 13.40
C LEU A 2 1.33 14.31 12.15
N VAL A 3 2.56 14.50 11.68
CA VAL A 3 3.14 13.72 10.57
C VAL A 3 4.35 12.93 11.09
N ALA A 4 4.29 11.63 10.94
CA ALA A 4 5.33 10.70 11.37
C ALA A 4 6.07 10.16 10.14
N THR A 5 7.21 10.75 9.83
CA THR A 5 8.11 10.33 8.74
C THR A 5 9.53 10.84 8.97
N ASP A 6 10.53 10.04 8.63
CA ASP A 6 11.94 10.43 8.61
C ASP A 6 12.36 11.03 7.25
N ALA A 7 11.57 10.83 6.19
CA ALA A 7 11.79 11.38 4.87
C ALA A 7 11.34 12.85 4.77
N ASP A 8 12.26 13.74 4.40
CA ASP A 8 11.97 15.17 4.30
C ASP A 8 10.95 15.47 3.19
N TRP A 9 11.08 14.82 2.03
CA TRP A 9 10.18 15.02 0.91
C TRP A 9 8.72 14.64 1.21
N ILE A 10 8.48 13.58 2.02
CA ILE A 10 7.13 13.20 2.45
C ILE A 10 6.54 14.28 3.35
N TYR A 11 7.35 14.76 4.31
CA TYR A 11 6.90 15.83 5.18
C TYR A 11 6.54 17.09 4.39
N ASP A 12 7.41 17.51 3.47
CA ASP A 12 7.21 18.71 2.64
C ASP A 12 5.94 18.61 1.79
N GLU A 13 5.65 17.45 1.20
CA GLU A 13 4.43 17.21 0.43
C GLU A 13 3.16 17.25 1.31
N VAL A 14 3.20 16.60 2.48
CA VAL A 14 2.06 16.60 3.40
C VAL A 14 1.85 17.99 4.01
N ASP A 15 2.92 18.69 4.39
CA ASP A 15 2.84 20.04 4.94
C ASP A 15 2.32 21.04 3.89
N ALA A 16 2.76 20.95 2.65
CA ALA A 16 2.25 21.76 1.54
C ALA A 16 0.78 21.48 1.23
N ALA A 17 0.31 20.24 1.44
CA ALA A 17 -1.08 19.86 1.21
C ALA A 17 -2.02 20.29 2.35
N LEU A 18 -1.59 20.13 3.60
CA LEU A 18 -2.43 20.25 4.81
C LEU A 18 -2.10 21.47 5.67
N GLY A 19 -0.90 22.04 5.53
CA GLY A 19 -0.46 23.23 6.26
C GLY A 19 -1.23 24.47 5.82
N GLY A 20 -1.51 25.37 6.75
CA GLY A 20 -2.23 26.61 6.46
C GLY A 20 -2.30 27.53 7.66
N ALA A 21 -2.99 28.67 7.50
CA ALA A 21 -3.09 29.70 8.56
C ALA A 21 -3.69 29.16 9.87
N ASP A 22 -4.64 28.23 9.74
CA ASP A 22 -5.38 27.65 10.87
C ASP A 22 -4.94 26.20 11.20
N THR A 23 -3.96 25.66 10.46
CA THR A 23 -3.51 24.27 10.63
C THR A 23 -2.02 24.22 10.90
N SER A 24 -1.65 23.71 12.07
CA SER A 24 -0.27 23.43 12.42
C SER A 24 0.05 21.95 12.15
N VAL A 25 1.09 21.71 11.36
CA VAL A 25 1.62 20.38 11.06
C VAL A 25 2.89 20.16 11.86
N LEU A 26 2.83 19.26 12.85
CA LEU A 26 3.97 18.87 13.65
C LEU A 26 4.60 17.60 13.07
N ARG A 27 5.92 17.51 13.06
CA ARG A 27 6.65 16.33 12.60
C ARG A 27 7.31 15.55 13.70
N VAL A 28 7.24 14.23 13.62
CA VAL A 28 8.12 13.28 14.34
C VAL A 28 8.88 12.42 13.34
N ARG A 29 10.14 12.11 13.64
CA ARG A 29 11.05 11.40 12.74
C ARG A 29 11.26 9.94 13.12
N ARG A 30 10.66 9.47 14.20
CA ARG A 30 10.80 8.08 14.69
C ARG A 30 9.45 7.56 15.12
N GLY A 31 9.14 6.30 14.77
CA GLY A 31 7.88 5.67 15.14
C GLY A 31 7.63 5.64 16.67
N VAL A 32 8.69 5.49 17.46
CA VAL A 32 8.60 5.48 18.95
C VAL A 32 8.16 6.82 19.54
N ASP A 33 8.31 7.93 18.81
CA ASP A 33 7.93 9.26 19.28
C ASP A 33 6.48 9.61 18.97
N VAL A 34 5.75 8.79 18.18
CA VAL A 34 4.38 9.09 17.75
C VAL A 34 3.42 9.17 18.92
N VAL A 35 3.35 8.12 19.76
CA VAL A 35 2.45 8.11 20.93
C VAL A 35 2.78 9.22 21.94
N PRO A 36 4.05 9.44 22.32
CA PRO A 36 4.41 10.59 23.17
C PRO A 36 3.99 11.94 22.59
N ALA A 37 4.19 12.15 21.28
CA ALA A 37 3.77 13.37 20.61
C ALA A 37 2.24 13.53 20.60
N CYS A 38 1.49 12.46 20.32
CA CYS A 38 0.02 12.48 20.38
C CYS A 38 -0.48 12.86 21.78
N LYS A 39 0.15 12.36 22.85
CA LYS A 39 -0.20 12.72 24.24
C LYS A 39 0.06 14.20 24.56
N GLN A 40 1.05 14.80 23.90
CA GLN A 40 1.44 16.18 24.15
C GLN A 40 0.61 17.20 23.37
N VAL A 41 0.23 16.86 22.12
CA VAL A 41 -0.39 17.84 21.22
C VAL A 41 -1.84 17.50 20.82
N GLU A 42 -2.33 16.33 21.20
CA GLU A 42 -3.70 15.84 20.93
C GLU A 42 -4.14 16.14 19.49
N PRO A 43 -3.43 15.62 18.48
CA PRO A 43 -3.71 15.96 17.09
C PRO A 43 -5.05 15.37 16.66
N ALA A 44 -5.85 16.10 15.90
CA ALA A 44 -7.07 15.57 15.29
C ALA A 44 -6.78 14.53 14.18
N LEU A 45 -5.59 14.61 13.56
CA LEU A 45 -5.15 13.70 12.50
C LEU A 45 -3.67 13.33 12.70
N VAL A 46 -3.37 12.04 12.53
CA VAL A 46 -2.02 11.48 12.52
C VAL A 46 -1.77 10.83 11.16
N VAL A 47 -0.80 11.34 10.42
CA VAL A 47 -0.34 10.77 9.15
C VAL A 47 0.96 10.02 9.40
N ILE A 48 0.99 8.73 9.09
CA ILE A 48 2.11 7.84 9.43
C ILE A 48 2.68 7.21 8.17
N ASP A 49 3.97 7.44 7.92
CA ASP A 49 4.71 6.75 6.88
C ASP A 49 4.98 5.30 7.32
N LEU A 50 4.60 4.33 6.46
CA LEU A 50 4.83 2.91 6.73
C LEU A 50 6.31 2.61 6.97
N GLN A 51 7.21 3.29 6.26
CA GLN A 51 8.65 3.08 6.30
C GLN A 51 9.37 3.89 7.39
N ILE A 52 8.65 4.63 8.24
CA ILE A 52 9.31 5.40 9.30
C ILE A 52 10.24 4.52 10.14
N GLY A 53 11.46 4.99 10.34
CA GLY A 53 12.46 4.27 11.13
C GLY A 53 12.07 4.14 12.62
N ASN A 54 12.78 3.23 13.30
CA ASN A 54 12.74 3.09 14.76
C ASN A 54 11.31 2.80 15.30
N MET A 55 10.80 1.63 15.04
CA MET A 55 9.50 1.04 15.37
C MET A 55 8.62 0.68 14.14
N GLY A 56 8.79 1.37 12.99
CA GLY A 56 7.95 1.18 11.81
C GLY A 56 6.53 1.75 11.95
N GLY A 57 5.95 2.13 10.80
CA GLY A 57 4.65 2.81 10.77
C GLY A 57 3.49 1.95 11.26
N MET A 58 3.48 0.67 10.91
CA MET A 58 2.43 -0.27 11.35
C MET A 58 2.37 -0.37 12.88
N ALA A 59 3.53 -0.56 13.52
CA ALA A 59 3.58 -0.68 14.97
C ALA A 59 3.23 0.65 15.66
N ALA A 60 3.63 1.78 15.08
CA ALA A 60 3.26 3.10 15.58
C ALA A 60 1.75 3.34 15.50
N ALA A 61 1.11 3.01 14.37
CA ALA A 61 -0.34 3.13 14.20
C ALA A 61 -1.10 2.22 15.18
N THR A 62 -0.69 0.96 15.31
CA THR A 62 -1.27 0.02 16.29
C THR A 62 -1.14 0.55 17.73
N ALA A 63 0.01 1.12 18.08
CA ALA A 63 0.20 1.69 19.40
C ALA A 63 -0.72 2.91 19.66
N VAL A 64 -0.94 3.76 18.66
CA VAL A 64 -1.91 4.87 18.75
C VAL A 64 -3.31 4.32 19.02
N ARG A 65 -3.78 3.32 18.26
CA ARG A 65 -5.09 2.70 18.43
C ARG A 65 -5.27 2.07 19.82
N GLN A 66 -4.28 1.32 20.29
CA GLN A 66 -4.31 0.72 21.63
C GLN A 66 -4.40 1.76 22.75
N GLU A 67 -3.70 2.89 22.61
CA GLU A 67 -3.77 3.99 23.58
C GLU A 67 -5.12 4.71 23.54
N GLN A 68 -5.74 4.86 22.35
CA GLN A 68 -7.10 5.41 22.18
C GLN A 68 -8.15 4.48 22.80
N GLU A 69 -8.13 3.19 22.46
CA GLU A 69 -9.04 2.17 23.03
C GLU A 69 -8.95 2.08 24.56
N ALA A 70 -7.76 2.29 25.09
CA ALA A 70 -7.54 2.34 26.53
C ALA A 70 -7.91 3.67 27.20
N GLY A 71 -8.40 4.65 26.42
CA GLY A 71 -8.75 5.99 26.92
C GLY A 71 -7.56 6.81 27.38
N ARG A 72 -6.33 6.48 26.93
CA ARG A 72 -5.10 7.20 27.28
C ARG A 72 -4.65 8.21 26.22
N LEU A 73 -5.28 8.19 25.05
CA LEU A 73 -5.17 9.20 24.01
C LEU A 73 -6.57 9.67 23.59
N ALA A 74 -6.67 10.94 23.20
CA ALA A 74 -7.84 11.46 22.53
C ALA A 74 -8.01 10.77 21.17
N ASP A 75 -9.26 10.67 20.69
CA ASP A 75 -9.54 10.14 19.36
C ASP A 75 -8.91 11.03 18.29
N SER A 76 -8.14 10.41 17.43
CA SER A 76 -7.50 11.02 16.26
C SER A 76 -7.71 10.14 15.06
N GLY A 77 -7.94 10.72 13.90
CA GLY A 77 -7.89 9.98 12.66
C GLY A 77 -6.47 9.50 12.36
N VAL A 78 -6.32 8.33 11.76
CA VAL A 78 -5.02 7.76 11.37
C VAL A 78 -5.01 7.46 9.87
N ILE A 79 -4.10 8.10 9.14
CA ILE A 79 -3.82 7.83 7.73
C ILE A 79 -2.43 7.21 7.59
N MET A 80 -2.33 6.10 6.86
CA MET A 80 -1.07 5.46 6.51
C MET A 80 -0.60 5.87 5.12
N LEU A 81 0.70 6.13 4.97
CA LEU A 81 1.34 6.33 3.67
C LEU A 81 2.07 5.05 3.30
N LEU A 82 1.63 4.40 2.22
CA LEU A 82 2.10 3.10 1.77
C LEU A 82 3.02 3.24 0.55
N ASP A 83 3.97 2.32 0.40
CA ASP A 83 4.86 2.33 -0.76
C ASP A 83 4.30 1.53 -1.93
N ARG A 84 3.47 0.51 -1.65
CA ARG A 84 3.00 -0.44 -2.66
C ARG A 84 1.59 -0.95 -2.33
N HIS A 85 0.86 -1.37 -3.35
CA HIS A 85 -0.45 -2.01 -3.21
C HIS A 85 -0.50 -3.18 -2.20
N PRO A 86 0.47 -4.12 -2.18
CA PRO A 86 0.44 -5.20 -1.20
C PRO A 86 0.49 -4.74 0.26
N ASP A 87 0.97 -3.53 0.52
CA ASP A 87 1.07 -2.98 1.87
C ASP A 87 -0.30 -2.56 2.46
N VAL A 88 -1.36 -2.52 1.63
CA VAL A 88 -2.75 -2.23 2.06
C VAL A 88 -3.20 -3.16 3.19
N PHE A 89 -2.82 -4.44 3.13
CA PHE A 89 -3.14 -5.38 4.19
C PHE A 89 -2.58 -4.98 5.55
N LEU A 90 -1.39 -4.37 5.58
CA LEU A 90 -0.78 -3.86 6.81
C LEU A 90 -1.56 -2.68 7.39
N ALA A 91 -2.00 -1.75 6.51
CA ALA A 91 -2.81 -0.60 6.92
C ALA A 91 -4.17 -1.02 7.49
N GLN A 92 -4.82 -2.00 6.88
CA GLN A 92 -6.06 -2.59 7.39
C GLN A 92 -5.86 -3.21 8.77
N THR A 93 -4.77 -3.99 8.94
CA THR A 93 -4.49 -4.73 10.17
C THR A 93 -4.20 -3.80 11.36
N CYS A 94 -3.59 -2.63 11.14
CA CYS A 94 -3.30 -1.69 12.20
C CYS A 94 -4.46 -0.73 12.54
N GLY A 95 -5.63 -0.88 11.89
CA GLY A 95 -6.82 -0.10 12.15
C GLY A 95 -6.74 1.35 11.66
N ALA A 96 -6.04 1.61 10.55
CA ALA A 96 -6.02 2.93 9.94
C ALA A 96 -7.42 3.32 9.40
N ASP A 97 -7.81 4.58 9.55
CA ASP A 97 -9.04 5.12 8.97
C ASP A 97 -8.89 5.41 7.47
N GLY A 98 -7.63 5.50 7.02
CA GLY A 98 -7.35 5.70 5.63
C GLY A 98 -5.91 5.35 5.26
N TRP A 99 -5.65 5.21 3.96
CA TRP A 99 -4.30 5.09 3.43
C TRP A 99 -4.20 5.68 2.03
N LEU A 100 -2.99 6.14 1.72
CA LEU A 100 -2.58 6.64 0.42
C LEU A 100 -1.37 5.83 -0.05
N ILE A 101 -1.32 5.52 -1.35
CA ILE A 101 -0.18 4.84 -1.95
C ILE A 101 0.70 5.89 -2.62
N LYS A 102 2.00 5.87 -2.31
CA LYS A 102 2.98 6.76 -2.93
C LYS A 102 3.14 6.45 -4.43
N PRO A 103 3.41 7.46 -5.28
CA PRO A 103 3.76 8.84 -4.94
C PRO A 103 2.55 9.63 -4.43
N LEU A 104 2.81 10.56 -3.50
CA LEU A 104 1.77 11.41 -2.95
C LEU A 104 1.37 12.51 -3.95
N ASP A 105 0.17 13.02 -3.76
CA ASP A 105 -0.40 14.14 -4.50
C ASP A 105 -1.19 15.03 -3.54
N ALA A 106 -0.97 16.32 -3.59
CA ALA A 106 -1.55 17.27 -2.64
C ALA A 106 -3.09 17.24 -2.62
N PHE A 107 -3.73 16.96 -3.76
CA PHE A 107 -5.18 16.86 -3.84
C PHE A 107 -5.69 15.61 -3.12
N ARG A 108 -5.08 14.45 -3.39
CA ARG A 108 -5.43 13.17 -2.73
C ARG A 108 -5.16 13.23 -1.23
N VAL A 109 -4.04 13.79 -0.81
CA VAL A 109 -3.70 13.98 0.62
C VAL A 109 -4.76 14.82 1.32
N ARG A 110 -5.21 15.91 0.67
CA ARG A 110 -6.24 16.79 1.23
C ARG A 110 -7.59 16.08 1.33
N GLN A 111 -8.01 15.39 0.27
CA GLN A 111 -9.28 14.63 0.27
C GLN A 111 -9.29 13.54 1.35
N ALA A 112 -8.19 12.78 1.49
CA ALA A 112 -8.08 11.77 2.52
C ALA A 112 -8.16 12.38 3.93
N ALA A 113 -7.46 13.51 4.15
CA ALA A 113 -7.50 14.21 5.42
C ALA A 113 -8.90 14.75 5.74
N GLU A 114 -9.58 15.35 4.78
CA GLU A 114 -10.97 15.86 4.95
C GLU A 114 -11.93 14.71 5.26
N ALA A 115 -11.85 13.58 4.54
CA ALA A 115 -12.69 12.42 4.78
C ALA A 115 -12.51 11.88 6.20
N VAL A 116 -11.27 11.67 6.63
CA VAL A 116 -10.95 11.10 7.94
C VAL A 116 -11.28 12.09 9.07
N LEU A 117 -10.99 13.38 8.90
CA LEU A 117 -11.37 14.41 9.88
C LEU A 117 -12.89 14.57 10.01
N GLY A 118 -13.63 14.28 8.94
CA GLY A 118 -15.10 14.22 8.95
C GLY A 118 -15.69 12.95 9.58
N GLY A 119 -14.85 12.05 10.11
CA GLY A 119 -15.27 10.77 10.69
C GLY A 119 -15.55 9.68 9.65
N GLY A 120 -15.18 9.89 8.40
CA GLY A 120 -15.21 8.90 7.32
C GLY A 120 -13.90 8.14 7.17
N THR A 121 -13.76 7.47 6.04
CA THR A 121 -12.58 6.69 5.67
C THR A 121 -12.10 7.04 4.27
N TRP A 122 -10.82 6.76 3.99
CA TRP A 122 -10.23 6.95 2.66
C TRP A 122 -9.30 5.79 2.33
N PHE A 123 -9.66 4.99 1.32
CA PHE A 123 -8.91 3.78 0.98
C PHE A 123 -8.52 3.79 -0.49
N GLU A 124 -7.24 3.67 -0.78
CA GLU A 124 -6.73 3.52 -2.14
C GLU A 124 -6.36 2.08 -2.44
N GLY A 125 -6.58 1.67 -3.70
CA GLY A 125 -6.15 0.35 -4.18
C GLY A 125 -6.93 -0.83 -3.61
N LEU A 126 -8.17 -0.62 -3.17
CA LEU A 126 -9.09 -1.73 -2.92
C LEU A 126 -9.60 -2.28 -4.25
N PRO A 127 -9.74 -3.61 -4.39
CA PRO A 127 -10.37 -4.19 -5.57
C PRO A 127 -11.81 -3.67 -5.69
N GLY A 128 -12.09 -2.84 -6.71
CA GLY A 128 -13.42 -2.30 -6.98
C GLY A 128 -13.50 -0.80 -7.24
N GLU A 129 -12.47 -0.01 -6.99
CA GLU A 129 -12.42 1.40 -7.36
C GLU A 129 -11.49 1.61 -8.56
N GLY A 130 -12.08 1.49 -9.77
CA GLY A 130 -11.54 2.11 -10.99
C GLY A 130 -10.36 1.43 -11.66
N GLU A 131 -10.39 0.12 -11.85
CA GLU A 131 -9.68 -0.51 -12.96
C GLU A 131 -10.72 -1.23 -13.82
N ASP A 132 -11.08 -0.62 -14.94
CA ASP A 132 -11.49 -1.37 -16.11
C ASP A 132 -10.29 -2.27 -16.48
N VAL A 133 -10.31 -3.50 -15.99
CA VAL A 133 -9.41 -4.53 -16.47
C VAL A 133 -9.86 -4.81 -17.91
N GLU A 134 -9.23 -4.16 -18.90
CA GLU A 134 -9.20 -4.69 -20.23
C GLU A 134 -8.53 -6.07 -20.13
N ASP A 135 -9.36 -7.10 -20.10
CA ASP A 135 -8.91 -8.46 -20.36
C ASP A 135 -8.13 -8.44 -21.68
N PRO A 136 -6.88 -8.86 -21.70
CA PRO A 136 -6.24 -9.18 -22.97
C PRO A 136 -6.96 -10.40 -23.52
N VAL A 137 -7.91 -10.16 -24.44
CA VAL A 137 -8.51 -11.20 -25.27
C VAL A 137 -7.34 -11.93 -25.92
N ALA A 138 -7.04 -13.11 -25.41
CA ALA A 138 -6.20 -14.05 -26.13
C ALA A 138 -6.95 -14.40 -27.41
N ASP A 139 -6.53 -13.79 -28.50
CA ASP A 139 -6.89 -14.20 -29.86
C ASP A 139 -6.28 -15.60 -30.09
N VAL A 140 -7.05 -16.61 -29.70
CA VAL A 140 -6.82 -17.99 -30.13
C VAL A 140 -7.40 -18.08 -31.52
N THR A 141 -6.62 -17.73 -32.52
CA THR A 141 -6.88 -18.14 -33.87
C THR A 141 -6.72 -19.65 -33.95
N ASP A 142 -7.87 -20.30 -33.84
CA ASP A 142 -8.09 -21.68 -34.23
C ASP A 142 -7.86 -21.77 -35.74
N ASP A 143 -6.78 -22.41 -36.15
CA ASP A 143 -6.52 -22.74 -37.54
C ASP A 143 -6.77 -24.25 -37.73
N PRO A 144 -7.94 -24.65 -38.26
CA PRO A 144 -8.16 -26.03 -38.65
C PRO A 144 -7.93 -26.15 -40.18
N GLU A 145 -6.81 -26.69 -40.60
CA GLU A 145 -6.72 -27.51 -41.80
C GLU A 145 -5.27 -27.76 -42.23
N ALA A 146 -4.82 -28.97 -42.03
CA ALA A 146 -3.99 -29.64 -43.03
C ALA A 146 -4.20 -31.14 -42.93
N THR A 147 -5.10 -31.57 -43.78
CA THR A 147 -5.35 -32.96 -44.16
C THR A 147 -4.10 -33.62 -44.73
N ALA A 148 -3.94 -34.87 -44.32
CA ALA A 148 -3.52 -36.03 -45.05
C ALA A 148 -2.37 -35.91 -46.11
N ASP A 149 -1.35 -36.66 -45.88
CA ASP A 149 -1.00 -37.77 -46.82
C ASP A 149 0.10 -38.67 -46.22
N ASP A 150 -0.21 -39.95 -46.09
CA ASP A 150 0.70 -41.10 -46.01
C ASP A 150 0.98 -41.50 -47.47
N PRO A 151 2.09 -42.11 -47.90
CA PRO A 151 2.43 -43.43 -47.44
C PRO A 151 3.94 -43.85 -47.50
N ALA A 152 4.19 -44.89 -46.72
CA ALA A 152 4.98 -46.09 -47.03
C ALA A 152 6.48 -46.01 -47.39
N GLY A 153 7.18 -46.90 -46.72
CA GLY A 153 8.39 -47.56 -47.25
C GLY A 153 9.56 -47.61 -46.27
N GLY A 154 9.67 -48.68 -45.55
CA GLY A 154 10.50 -49.82 -45.92
C GLY A 154 11.88 -49.80 -45.32
N GLY A 155 12.22 -50.89 -44.64
CA GLY A 155 13.53 -51.48 -44.61
C GLY A 155 14.43 -51.00 -43.43
N ASP A 156 14.62 -51.75 -42.50
CA ASP A 156 15.39 -52.99 -42.36
C ASP A 156 16.73 -52.73 -41.67
N ASP A 157 16.89 -53.49 -40.66
CA ASP A 157 18.05 -54.28 -40.25
C ASP A 157 19.17 -53.68 -39.40
N SER A 158 19.29 -54.44 -38.36
CA SER A 158 20.48 -55.03 -37.73
C SER A 158 21.39 -54.12 -36.86
N VAL A 159 21.44 -54.46 -35.65
CA VAL A 159 22.27 -55.46 -34.93
C VAL A 159 23.49 -54.84 -34.25
N VAL A 160 23.67 -55.33 -33.01
CA VAL A 160 24.92 -55.58 -32.21
C VAL A 160 25.42 -54.40 -31.36
N ALA A 161 25.26 -54.50 -30.10
CA ALA A 161 25.94 -55.25 -29.03
C ALA A 161 27.22 -54.60 -28.52
N ALA A 162 27.25 -54.58 -27.17
CA ALA A 162 28.41 -54.73 -26.29
C ALA A 162 29.29 -53.49 -26.12
N ASP A 163 29.72 -53.15 -25.00
CA ASP A 163 30.20 -53.73 -23.76
C ASP A 163 31.13 -52.72 -23.07
N ALA A 164 31.03 -52.71 -21.80
CA ALA A 164 32.06 -52.53 -20.78
C ALA A 164 33.03 -51.33 -20.79
N ARG A 165 32.97 -50.60 -19.84
CA ARG A 165 33.85 -50.47 -18.66
C ARG A 165 33.55 -49.21 -17.88
#